data_c908a21c797659feb3707cf765f5f3f8
#
_entry.id   c908a21c797659feb3707cf765f5f3f8
#
_cell.length_a   1.000
_cell.length_b   1.000
_cell.length_c   1.000
_cell.angle_alpha   90.00
_cell.angle_beta   90.00
_cell.angle_gamma   90.00
#
_symmetry.space_group_name_H-M   'P 1'
#
loop_
_entity.id
_entity.type
_entity.pdbx_description
1 polymer ?
#
loop_
_entity_poly.entity_id
_entity_poly.type
_entity_poly.pdbx_seq_one_letter_code
_entity_poly.pdbx_strand_id
1 'polypeptide(L)'
;MEKLKNYRPSEKEPFMNDRQREYFRAKLLSWKDEILRESKLTLQALQEENVNHPDLADRASSETDRAIELRARDRQRKLISKIDAALQRIEDNTYGYCEETGEPISLKRLEARPIATLSVEAQERHEKREKVYRDE
;
A
#
# COMPACT_ATOMS: atom_id res chain seq x y z
N MET A 1 -12.23 18.13 -8.23
CA MET A 1 -11.87 16.75 -8.60
C MET A 1 -12.01 16.45 -10.09
N GLU A 2 -12.88 17.14 -10.79
CA GLU A 2 -12.95 17.01 -12.26
C GLU A 2 -11.65 17.40 -12.95
N LYS A 3 -10.89 18.32 -12.35
CA LYS A 3 -9.61 18.79 -12.89
C LYS A 3 -8.50 17.73 -12.89
N LEU A 4 -8.66 16.63 -12.12
CA LEU A 4 -7.66 15.58 -12.01
C LEU A 4 -7.95 14.33 -12.84
N LYS A 5 -9.16 14.20 -13.40
CA LYS A 5 -9.57 13.01 -14.15
C LYS A 5 -8.70 12.71 -15.37
N ASN A 6 -8.17 13.73 -16.03
CA ASN A 6 -7.33 13.58 -17.22
C ASN A 6 -5.88 14.00 -16.98
N TYR A 7 -5.55 14.29 -15.71
CA TYR A 7 -4.21 14.74 -15.38
C TYR A 7 -3.30 13.54 -15.07
N ARG A 8 -2.11 13.57 -15.65
CA ARG A 8 -1.04 12.62 -15.30
C ARG A 8 0.24 13.41 -15.03
N PRO A 9 0.94 13.13 -13.93
CA PRO A 9 2.19 13.78 -13.64
C PRO A 9 3.20 13.61 -14.77
N SER A 10 3.91 14.68 -15.08
CA SER A 10 4.91 14.70 -16.14
C SER A 10 6.25 15.18 -15.58
N GLU A 11 7.34 14.60 -16.09
CA GLU A 11 8.70 15.02 -15.74
C GLU A 11 9.02 16.44 -16.20
N LYS A 12 8.22 16.98 -17.13
CA LYS A 12 8.35 18.36 -17.62
C LYS A 12 7.87 19.41 -16.62
N GLU A 13 7.12 18.97 -15.61
CA GLU A 13 6.62 19.84 -14.54
C GLU A 13 7.59 19.82 -13.37
N PRO A 14 7.57 20.86 -12.50
CA PRO A 14 8.33 20.83 -11.25
C PRO A 14 7.91 19.62 -10.42
N PHE A 15 8.90 18.89 -9.91
CA PHE A 15 8.65 17.66 -9.13
C PHE A 15 7.85 18.00 -7.86
N MET A 16 6.81 17.21 -7.63
CA MET A 16 5.90 17.38 -6.48
C MET A 16 5.33 18.79 -6.35
N ASN A 17 4.97 19.39 -7.47
CA ASN A 17 4.17 20.61 -7.44
C ASN A 17 2.79 20.29 -6.82
N ASP A 18 2.01 21.31 -6.53
CA ASP A 18 0.72 21.15 -5.85
C ASP A 18 -0.20 20.19 -6.58
N ARG A 19 -0.18 20.21 -7.90
CA ARG A 19 -1.02 19.37 -8.74
C ARG A 19 -0.60 17.91 -8.68
N GLN A 20 0.69 17.63 -8.69
CA GLN A 20 1.22 16.28 -8.53
C GLN A 20 0.92 15.71 -7.14
N ARG A 21 1.07 16.51 -6.09
CA ARG A 21 0.73 16.10 -4.73
C ARG A 21 -0.75 15.75 -4.60
N GLU A 22 -1.63 16.55 -5.17
CA GLU A 22 -3.07 16.27 -5.17
C GLU A 22 -3.39 14.99 -5.94
N TYR A 23 -2.70 14.74 -7.05
CA TYR A 23 -2.86 13.52 -7.83
C TYR A 23 -2.52 12.28 -7.01
N PHE A 24 -1.37 12.27 -6.37
CA PHE A 24 -0.94 11.13 -5.54
C PHE A 24 -1.78 10.99 -4.28
N ARG A 25 -2.21 12.09 -3.71
CA ARG A 25 -3.12 12.08 -2.56
C ARG A 25 -4.45 11.38 -2.92
N ALA A 26 -5.04 11.77 -4.03
CA ALA A 26 -6.29 11.16 -4.50
C ALA A 26 -6.11 9.66 -4.78
N LYS A 27 -4.99 9.30 -5.38
CA LYS A 27 -4.66 7.90 -5.69
C LYS A 27 -4.52 7.07 -4.41
N LEU A 28 -3.84 7.59 -3.40
CA LEU A 28 -3.66 6.93 -2.11
C LEU A 28 -4.98 6.78 -1.34
N LEU A 29 -5.80 7.82 -1.34
CA LEU A 29 -7.11 7.78 -0.68
C LEU A 29 -8.05 6.77 -1.34
N SER A 30 -8.05 6.74 -2.67
CA SER A 30 -8.86 5.77 -3.43
C SER A 30 -8.42 4.34 -3.15
N TRP A 31 -7.13 4.09 -3.11
CA TRP A 31 -6.57 2.77 -2.79
C TRP A 31 -6.91 2.34 -1.36
N LYS A 32 -6.77 3.23 -0.40
CA LYS A 32 -7.16 2.96 0.99
C LYS A 32 -8.63 2.56 1.09
N ASP A 33 -9.50 3.28 0.39
CA ASP A 33 -10.93 3.02 0.36
C ASP A 33 -11.24 1.63 -0.21
N GLU A 34 -10.57 1.23 -1.28
CA GLU A 34 -10.69 -0.10 -1.87
C GLU A 34 -10.30 -1.20 -0.89
N ILE A 35 -9.18 -1.02 -0.17
CA ILE A 35 -8.72 -1.99 0.82
C ILE A 35 -9.74 -2.15 1.94
N LEU A 36 -10.28 -1.05 2.43
CA LEU A 36 -11.29 -1.08 3.51
C LEU A 36 -12.57 -1.77 3.07
N ARG A 37 -13.01 -1.56 1.83
CA ARG A 37 -14.19 -2.25 1.29
C ARG A 37 -13.97 -3.74 1.15
N GLU A 38 -12.84 -4.15 0.60
CA GLU A 38 -12.49 -5.56 0.45
C GLU A 38 -12.41 -6.26 1.79
N SER A 39 -11.82 -5.64 2.79
CA SER A 39 -11.74 -6.16 4.16
C SER A 39 -13.11 -6.39 4.76
N LYS A 40 -14.02 -5.44 4.56
CA LYS A 40 -15.40 -5.54 5.08
C LYS A 40 -16.16 -6.68 4.42
N LEU A 41 -16.06 -6.82 3.10
CA LEU A 41 -16.74 -7.87 2.35
C LEU A 41 -16.21 -9.26 2.73
N THR A 42 -14.90 -9.40 2.87
CA THR A 42 -14.26 -10.65 3.29
C THR A 42 -14.73 -11.05 4.68
N LEU A 43 -14.79 -10.10 5.60
CA LEU A 43 -15.24 -10.33 6.96
C LEU A 43 -16.70 -10.83 6.99
N GLN A 44 -17.58 -10.18 6.22
CA GLN A 44 -18.98 -10.58 6.13
C GLN A 44 -19.15 -11.98 5.56
N ALA A 45 -18.42 -12.31 4.50
CA ALA A 45 -18.46 -13.64 3.87
C ALA A 45 -18.04 -14.73 4.87
N LEU A 46 -17.01 -14.48 5.65
CA LEU A 46 -16.51 -15.44 6.64
C LEU A 46 -17.45 -15.60 7.82
N GLN A 47 -18.11 -14.54 8.24
CA GLN A 47 -19.13 -14.62 9.29
C GLN A 47 -20.33 -15.45 8.85
N GLU A 48 -20.75 -15.33 7.59
CA GLU A 48 -21.84 -16.12 7.02
C GLU A 48 -21.47 -17.60 6.93
N GLU A 49 -20.25 -17.94 6.53
CA GLU A 49 -19.76 -19.31 6.48
C GLU A 49 -19.75 -19.97 7.87
N ASN A 50 -19.30 -19.26 8.90
CA ASN A 50 -19.22 -19.77 10.26
C ASN A 50 -20.60 -20.11 10.85
N VAL A 51 -21.66 -19.45 10.42
CA VAL A 51 -23.03 -19.71 10.90
C VAL A 51 -23.61 -20.98 10.28
N ASN A 52 -23.14 -21.38 9.10
CA ASN A 52 -23.71 -22.48 8.32
C ASN A 52 -23.01 -23.84 8.49
N HIS A 53 -21.92 -23.95 9.27
CA HIS A 53 -21.14 -25.19 9.39
C HIS A 53 -20.89 -25.59 10.85
N PRO A 54 -21.79 -26.39 11.46
CA PRO A 54 -21.61 -26.83 12.85
C PRO A 54 -20.78 -28.12 13.02
N ASP A 55 -20.26 -28.75 11.97
CA ASP A 55 -19.52 -30.03 12.02
C ASP A 55 -18.06 -29.87 12.47
N LEU A 56 -17.50 -30.94 13.09
CA LEU A 56 -16.12 -30.98 13.59
C LEU A 56 -15.07 -30.82 12.47
N ALA A 57 -15.31 -31.43 11.32
CA ALA A 57 -14.43 -31.28 10.14
C ALA A 57 -14.47 -29.85 9.62
N ASP A 58 -15.64 -29.24 9.68
CA ASP A 58 -15.86 -27.85 9.27
C ASP A 58 -15.23 -26.88 10.26
N ARG A 59 -15.12 -27.25 11.56
CA ARG A 59 -14.41 -26.45 12.56
C ARG A 59 -12.92 -26.37 12.27
N ALA A 60 -12.26 -27.46 11.88
CA ALA A 60 -10.85 -27.48 11.53
C ALA A 60 -10.58 -26.63 10.29
N SER A 61 -11.45 -26.76 9.27
CA SER A 61 -11.39 -25.94 8.07
C SER A 61 -11.64 -24.45 8.40
N SER A 62 -12.61 -24.19 9.27
CA SER A 62 -12.95 -22.84 9.74
C SER A 62 -11.80 -22.19 10.50
N GLU A 63 -11.06 -22.94 11.33
CA GLU A 63 -9.89 -22.45 12.05
C GLU A 63 -8.74 -22.11 11.10
N THR A 64 -8.52 -22.93 10.06
CA THR A 64 -7.54 -22.67 9.02
C THR A 64 -7.91 -21.41 8.22
N ASP A 65 -9.17 -21.31 7.83
CA ASP A 65 -9.69 -20.14 7.11
C ASP A 65 -9.57 -18.88 7.95
N ARG A 66 -9.81 -19.00 9.25
CA ARG A 66 -9.66 -17.88 10.19
C ARG A 66 -8.21 -17.42 10.33
N ALA A 67 -7.27 -18.38 10.34
CA ALA A 67 -5.83 -18.06 10.38
C ALA A 67 -5.39 -17.34 9.12
N ILE A 68 -5.86 -17.78 7.96
CA ILE A 68 -5.59 -17.12 6.67
C ILE A 68 -6.18 -15.70 6.66
N GLU A 69 -7.40 -15.56 7.16
CA GLU A 69 -8.07 -14.26 7.29
C GLU A 69 -7.30 -13.30 8.18
N LEU A 70 -6.83 -13.76 9.33
CA LEU A 70 -6.06 -12.93 10.26
C LEU A 70 -4.76 -12.43 9.63
N ARG A 71 -4.08 -13.27 8.84
CA ARG A 71 -2.88 -12.88 8.09
C ARG A 71 -3.21 -11.85 7.02
N ALA A 72 -4.33 -12.04 6.31
CA ALA A 72 -4.77 -11.08 5.30
C ALA A 72 -5.09 -9.72 5.94
N ARG A 73 -5.76 -9.72 7.09
CA ARG A 73 -6.06 -8.50 7.84
C ARG A 73 -4.79 -7.79 8.30
N ASP A 74 -3.82 -8.55 8.80
CA ASP A 74 -2.53 -8.01 9.22
C ASP A 74 -1.81 -7.33 8.06
N ARG A 75 -1.80 -7.98 6.91
CA ARG A 75 -1.20 -7.43 5.69
C ARG A 75 -1.90 -6.15 5.26
N GLN A 76 -3.23 -6.14 5.27
CA GLN A 76 -4.04 -4.98 4.91
C GLN A 76 -3.83 -3.82 5.90
N ARG A 77 -3.74 -4.12 7.18
CA ARG A 77 -3.47 -3.13 8.23
C ARG A 77 -2.11 -2.46 8.03
N LYS A 78 -1.08 -3.26 7.73
CA LYS A 78 0.27 -2.74 7.44
C LYS A 78 0.28 -1.88 6.19
N LEU A 79 -0.46 -2.30 5.17
CA LEU A 79 -0.58 -1.55 3.93
C LEU A 79 -1.29 -0.21 4.16
N ILE A 80 -2.39 -0.20 4.91
CA ILE A 80 -3.11 1.02 5.29
C ILE A 80 -2.19 1.96 6.08
N SER A 81 -1.40 1.41 7.00
CA SER A 81 -0.43 2.20 7.77
C SER A 81 0.60 2.87 6.85
N LYS A 82 1.08 2.17 5.83
CA LYS A 82 2.01 2.73 4.84
C LYS A 82 1.35 3.80 3.98
N ILE A 83 0.07 3.61 3.64
CA ILE A 83 -0.71 4.63 2.90
C ILE A 83 -0.89 5.87 3.76
N ASP A 84 -1.25 5.72 5.02
CA ASP A 84 -1.42 6.84 5.94
C ASP A 84 -0.11 7.60 6.14
N ALA A 85 1.01 6.88 6.24
CA ALA A 85 2.33 7.49 6.33
C ALA A 85 2.67 8.29 5.06
N ALA A 86 2.32 7.76 3.88
CA ALA A 86 2.51 8.46 2.61
C ALA A 86 1.65 9.73 2.55
N LEU A 87 0.41 9.66 2.99
CA LEU A 87 -0.48 10.82 3.06
C LEU A 87 0.08 11.89 4.00
N GLN A 88 0.66 11.48 5.12
CA GLN A 88 1.30 12.40 6.06
C GLN A 88 2.52 13.09 5.42
N ARG A 89 3.31 12.34 4.64
CA ARG A 89 4.45 12.93 3.92
C ARG A 89 3.99 13.96 2.87
N ILE A 90 2.85 13.75 2.24
CA ILE A 90 2.27 14.73 1.32
C ILE A 90 1.93 16.03 2.08
N GLU A 91 1.33 15.92 3.26
CA GLU A 91 1.04 17.07 4.12
C GLU A 91 2.31 17.79 4.55
N ASP A 92 3.37 17.05 4.85
CA ASP A 92 4.65 17.58 5.31
C ASP A 92 5.56 18.06 4.18
N ASN A 93 5.15 17.90 2.93
CA ASN A 93 5.93 18.23 1.73
C ASN A 93 7.22 17.40 1.58
N THR A 94 7.23 16.19 2.10
CA THR A 94 8.37 15.26 2.04
C THR A 94 8.09 14.04 1.14
N TYR A 95 6.90 13.93 0.61
CA TYR A 95 6.51 12.81 -0.24
C TYR A 95 7.29 12.80 -1.56
N GLY A 96 7.67 11.62 -2.01
CA GLY A 96 8.30 11.41 -3.31
C GLY A 96 9.82 11.47 -3.30
N TYR A 97 10.43 11.64 -2.14
CA TYR A 97 11.89 11.67 -2.00
C TYR A 97 12.39 10.39 -1.34
N CYS A 98 13.51 9.88 -1.85
CA CYS A 98 14.12 8.66 -1.31
C CYS A 98 14.65 8.91 0.11
N GLU A 99 14.30 8.03 1.04
CA GLU A 99 14.73 8.15 2.44
C GLU A 99 16.24 8.01 2.61
N GLU A 100 16.91 7.23 1.75
CA GLU A 100 18.36 7.02 1.85
C GLU A 100 19.19 8.12 1.18
N THR A 101 18.76 8.56 -0.01
CA THR A 101 19.56 9.46 -0.83
C THR A 101 19.07 10.90 -0.81
N GLY A 102 17.83 11.13 -0.42
CA GLY A 102 17.19 12.44 -0.49
C GLY A 102 16.82 12.87 -1.90
N GLU A 103 17.13 12.07 -2.90
CA GLU A 103 16.82 12.37 -4.31
C GLU A 103 15.36 12.05 -4.63
N PRO A 104 14.78 12.74 -5.64
CA PRO A 104 13.41 12.42 -6.06
C PRO A 104 13.27 10.98 -6.55
N ILE A 105 12.20 10.31 -6.13
CA ILE A 105 11.81 9.02 -6.69
C ILE A 105 11.12 9.28 -8.03
N SER A 106 11.40 8.47 -9.04
CA SER A 106 10.82 8.69 -10.37
C SER A 106 9.28 8.64 -10.30
N LEU A 107 8.64 9.49 -11.10
CA LEU A 107 7.18 9.53 -11.18
C LEU A 107 6.61 8.18 -11.62
N LYS A 108 7.30 7.50 -12.51
CA LYS A 108 6.92 6.17 -12.99
C LYS A 108 6.86 5.15 -11.85
N ARG A 109 7.84 5.19 -10.95
CA ARG A 109 7.87 4.31 -9.78
C ARG A 109 6.75 4.66 -8.79
N LEU A 110 6.51 5.95 -8.56
CA LEU A 110 5.43 6.41 -7.68
C LEU A 110 4.05 6.06 -8.25
N GLU A 111 3.89 6.11 -9.57
CA GLU A 111 2.66 5.66 -10.24
C GLU A 111 2.41 4.17 -9.99
N ALA A 112 3.44 3.36 -10.12
CA ALA A 112 3.35 1.91 -9.91
C ALA A 112 3.23 1.57 -8.43
N ARG A 113 3.91 2.32 -7.56
CA ARG A 113 3.94 2.06 -6.12
C ARG A 113 3.90 3.37 -5.34
N PRO A 114 2.70 3.91 -5.10
CA PRO A 114 2.55 5.22 -4.43
C PRO A 114 3.11 5.29 -3.00
N ILE A 115 3.30 4.14 -2.33
CA ILE A 115 3.86 4.09 -0.98
C ILE A 115 5.39 3.94 -0.98
N ALA A 116 6.04 3.98 -2.14
CA ALA A 116 7.49 3.82 -2.24
C ALA A 116 8.22 4.91 -1.46
N THR A 117 9.20 4.50 -0.65
CA THR A 117 10.05 5.39 0.14
C THR A 117 11.50 5.35 -0.31
N LEU A 118 11.82 4.47 -1.25
CA LEU A 118 13.17 4.28 -1.77
C LEU A 118 13.15 4.33 -3.29
N SER A 119 14.19 4.92 -3.88
CA SER A 119 14.42 4.81 -5.32
C SER A 119 14.70 3.35 -5.69
N VAL A 120 14.63 3.03 -6.99
CA VAL A 120 14.93 1.67 -7.48
C VAL A 120 16.36 1.26 -7.05
N GLU A 121 17.32 2.15 -7.20
CA GLU A 121 18.72 1.90 -6.84
C GLU A 121 18.90 1.64 -5.35
N ALA A 122 18.22 2.43 -4.50
CA ALA A 122 18.26 2.24 -3.05
C ALA A 122 17.60 0.93 -2.64
N GLN A 123 16.48 0.58 -3.27
CA GLN A 123 15.78 -0.68 -3.02
C GLN A 123 16.64 -1.88 -3.38
N GLU A 124 17.32 -1.83 -4.53
CA GLU A 124 18.24 -2.89 -4.96
C GLU A 124 19.39 -3.07 -3.97
N ARG A 125 19.96 -1.98 -3.46
CA ARG A 125 21.02 -2.04 -2.46
C ARG A 125 20.54 -2.69 -1.16
N HIS A 126 19.33 -2.37 -0.74
CA HIS A 126 18.70 -2.97 0.44
C HIS A 126 18.54 -4.48 0.28
N GLU A 127 18.04 -4.92 -0.85
CA GLU A 127 17.81 -6.33 -1.15
C GLU A 127 19.14 -7.10 -1.18
N LYS A 128 20.20 -6.51 -1.73
CA LYS A 128 21.54 -7.10 -1.72
C LYS A 128 22.10 -7.25 -0.32
N ARG A 129 21.90 -6.25 0.54
CA ARG A 129 22.33 -6.32 1.94
C ARG A 129 21.62 -7.43 2.69
N GLU A 130 20.32 -7.53 2.54
CA GLU A 130 19.52 -8.58 3.18
C GLU A 130 19.97 -9.97 2.74
N LYS A 131 20.28 -10.13 1.46
CA LYS A 131 20.76 -11.39 0.91
C LYS A 131 22.12 -11.80 1.48
N VAL A 132 23.04 -10.85 1.62
CA VAL A 132 24.35 -11.07 2.21
C VAL A 132 24.23 -11.48 3.68
N TYR A 133 23.37 -10.82 4.45
CA TYR A 133 23.14 -11.16 5.86
C TYR A 133 22.46 -12.51 6.05
N ARG A 134 21.66 -12.95 5.09
CA ARG A 134 21.04 -14.29 5.13
C ARG A 134 22.02 -15.41 4.82
N ASP A 135 23.02 -15.13 4.00
CA ASP A 135 24.03 -16.13 3.61
C ASP A 135 25.15 -16.31 4.66
N GLU A 136 25.16 -15.49 5.69
CA GLU A 136 26.02 -15.65 6.86
C GLU A 136 25.30 -16.45 7.94
#